data_ac3a92fe99f8955db830a23de9d3e35c
#
_entry.id   ac3a92fe99f8955db830a23de9d3e35c
#
_cell.length_a   1.000
_cell.length_b   1.000
_cell.length_c   1.000
_cell.angle_alpha   90.00
_cell.angle_beta   90.00
_cell.angle_gamma   90.00
#
_symmetry.space_group_name_H-M   'P 1'
#
loop_
_entity.id
_entity.type
_entity.pdbx_description
1 polymer ?
#
loop_
_entity_poly.entity_id
_entity_poly.type
_entity_poly.pdbx_seq_one_letter_code
_entity_poly.pdbx_strand_id
1 'polypeptide(L)'
;TFKYPGIRMAMDGNSAVIMCERESSDAAGAYPITPSTQMGEYWAEEAAKGHLNVSGKPLIFLEPEGEHAAAAVTAGMSMTGLRSSNFSSAQGIAYMHESLYAAVGKRLPYILNIGCRAITKSSLNVHCGHDDYHCIDDTGFIQVMAKNAQEAADLNLIGRKLAELSLTPAVVAQDGFLTTHLIEPLQVPERELIAEFLGRPEDIIDCPTPAQRLLYGDKRRRIPELWTVDNPMLSGPVENQDSYMQSVVAQRPYFFDHVAAIAEQVMDEYYQLTGRRYQRLSGYRLEDAEYLILGQGSMIVQAEAVADYLRQSRDIKVGVVNVTMYRPFPGDLLGKMLKNRKGVAVLERVDQPLAEDLPLIREVRASLSKCLENQMMGQAGLPYPDYASYRLEDMPRLYSGCYGLGSRDLQPEALLAAVENMLPDGQQKPFF
;
A
#
# COMPACT_ATOMS: atom_id res chain seq x y z
N THR A 1 12.89 18.39 -18.88
CA THR A 1 11.73 17.58 -19.33
C THR A 1 12.01 16.15 -18.93
N PHE A 2 11.07 15.52 -18.23
CA PHE A 2 11.20 14.12 -17.86
C PHE A 2 11.05 13.20 -19.08
N LYS A 3 11.64 12.00 -19.01
CA LYS A 3 11.69 11.07 -20.14
C LYS A 3 10.29 10.53 -20.48
N TYR A 4 9.48 10.26 -19.45
CA TYR A 4 8.15 9.67 -19.55
C TYR A 4 7.11 10.50 -18.79
N PRO A 5 6.58 11.57 -19.41
CA PRO A 5 5.58 12.42 -18.75
C PRO A 5 4.20 11.78 -18.60
N GLY A 6 3.94 10.69 -19.32
CA GLY A 6 2.65 10.00 -19.39
C GLY A 6 1.78 10.47 -20.56
N ILE A 7 0.80 9.64 -20.90
CA ILE A 7 -0.18 9.91 -21.94
C ILE A 7 -1.47 10.42 -21.28
N ARG A 8 -1.86 11.66 -21.59
CA ARG A 8 -3.06 12.26 -20.99
C ARG A 8 -4.32 11.54 -21.46
N MET A 9 -5.04 10.94 -20.54
CA MET A 9 -6.29 10.22 -20.75
C MET A 9 -7.27 10.50 -19.61
N ALA A 10 -8.52 10.09 -19.79
CA ALA A 10 -9.54 10.07 -18.72
C ALA A 10 -10.03 8.63 -18.57
N MET A 11 -9.92 8.08 -17.37
CA MET A 11 -10.38 6.73 -17.05
C MET A 11 -10.56 6.55 -15.54
N ASP A 12 -11.26 5.49 -15.18
CA ASP A 12 -11.40 5.10 -13.78
C ASP A 12 -10.18 4.33 -13.24
N GLY A 13 -10.14 4.14 -11.91
CA GLY A 13 -9.02 3.50 -11.25
C GLY A 13 -8.82 2.03 -11.65
N ASN A 14 -9.88 1.26 -11.89
CA ASN A 14 -9.78 -0.11 -12.38
C ASN A 14 -9.13 -0.17 -13.76
N SER A 15 -9.58 0.68 -14.68
CA SER A 15 -8.99 0.79 -16.02
C SER A 15 -7.54 1.23 -15.99
N ALA A 16 -7.21 2.20 -15.11
CA ALA A 16 -5.85 2.69 -14.95
C ALA A 16 -4.89 1.59 -14.45
N VAL A 17 -5.33 0.76 -13.50
CA VAL A 17 -4.55 -0.40 -13.02
C VAL A 17 -4.35 -1.41 -14.14
N ILE A 18 -5.40 -1.77 -14.90
CA ILE A 18 -5.29 -2.77 -15.97
C ILE A 18 -4.42 -2.29 -17.13
N MET A 19 -4.42 -1.00 -17.44
CA MET A 19 -3.46 -0.45 -18.42
C MET A 19 -2.00 -0.71 -18.02
N CYS A 20 -1.69 -0.70 -16.73
CA CYS A 20 -0.36 -1.03 -16.23
C CYS A 20 -0.14 -2.55 -16.15
N GLU A 21 -1.11 -3.29 -15.61
CA GLU A 21 -1.00 -4.73 -15.37
C GLU A 21 -0.84 -5.54 -16.65
N ARG A 22 -1.65 -5.26 -17.69
CA ARG A 22 -1.57 -5.99 -18.97
C ARG A 22 -0.24 -5.82 -19.68
N GLU A 23 0.45 -4.70 -19.40
CA GLU A 23 1.78 -4.45 -19.96
C GLU A 23 2.89 -5.04 -19.10
N SER A 24 2.73 -5.05 -17.78
CA SER A 24 3.77 -5.47 -16.84
C SER A 24 3.77 -6.96 -16.53
N SER A 25 2.59 -7.59 -16.40
CA SER A 25 2.43 -8.95 -15.88
C SER A 25 2.36 -10.02 -16.97
N ASP A 26 2.73 -11.25 -16.59
CA ASP A 26 2.66 -12.44 -17.45
C ASP A 26 1.35 -13.21 -17.22
N ALA A 27 0.87 -13.23 -15.97
CA ALA A 27 -0.23 -14.09 -15.56
C ALA A 27 -1.07 -13.46 -14.46
N ALA A 28 -2.35 -13.80 -14.42
CA ALA A 28 -3.24 -13.45 -13.32
C ALA A 28 -4.12 -14.62 -12.91
N GLY A 29 -4.28 -14.79 -11.58
CA GLY A 29 -5.27 -15.68 -10.99
C GLY A 29 -6.26 -14.82 -10.19
N ALA A 30 -7.55 -14.86 -10.55
CA ALA A 30 -8.55 -14.04 -9.88
C ALA A 30 -9.92 -14.73 -9.86
N TYR A 31 -10.74 -14.37 -8.88
CA TYR A 31 -12.15 -14.71 -8.79
C TYR A 31 -12.96 -13.42 -8.67
N PRO A 32 -14.05 -13.26 -9.47
CA PRO A 32 -14.76 -11.98 -9.59
C PRO A 32 -15.42 -11.58 -8.26
N ILE A 33 -15.11 -10.38 -7.78
CA ILE A 33 -15.77 -9.76 -6.65
C ILE A 33 -15.79 -8.23 -6.78
N THR A 34 -16.96 -7.62 -6.69
CA THR A 34 -17.17 -6.17 -6.77
C THR A 34 -16.50 -5.47 -5.57
N PRO A 35 -15.78 -4.34 -5.76
CA PRO A 35 -15.64 -3.52 -7.00
C PRO A 35 -14.39 -3.85 -7.84
N SER A 36 -13.65 -4.90 -7.54
CA SER A 36 -12.46 -5.30 -8.31
C SER A 36 -12.75 -6.18 -9.52
N THR A 37 -14.00 -6.62 -9.72
CA THR A 37 -14.42 -7.50 -10.82
C THR A 37 -13.90 -7.05 -12.19
N GLN A 38 -14.05 -5.77 -12.51
CA GLN A 38 -13.62 -5.22 -13.80
C GLN A 38 -12.13 -5.39 -14.08
N MET A 39 -11.28 -5.40 -13.07
CA MET A 39 -9.84 -5.64 -13.28
C MET A 39 -9.59 -7.04 -13.82
N GLY A 40 -10.23 -8.07 -13.25
CA GLY A 40 -10.15 -9.44 -13.74
C GLY A 40 -10.80 -9.62 -15.11
N GLU A 41 -11.95 -9.01 -15.34
CA GLU A 41 -12.65 -9.05 -16.64
C GLU A 41 -11.82 -8.42 -17.76
N TYR A 42 -11.26 -7.23 -17.55
CA TYR A 42 -10.40 -6.56 -18.52
C TYR A 42 -9.12 -7.36 -18.80
N TRP A 43 -8.53 -7.96 -17.75
CA TRP A 43 -7.40 -8.86 -17.96
C TRP A 43 -7.76 -10.06 -18.82
N ALA A 44 -8.87 -10.73 -18.53
CA ALA A 44 -9.35 -11.89 -19.30
C ALA A 44 -9.65 -11.52 -20.77
N GLU A 45 -10.23 -10.34 -20.98
CA GLU A 45 -10.50 -9.80 -22.32
C GLU A 45 -9.20 -9.56 -23.11
N GLU A 46 -8.21 -8.92 -22.50
CA GLU A 46 -6.91 -8.68 -23.13
C GLU A 46 -6.16 -9.99 -23.42
N ALA A 47 -6.23 -10.97 -22.50
CA ALA A 47 -5.68 -12.30 -22.72
C ALA A 47 -6.37 -13.00 -23.92
N ALA A 48 -7.71 -12.93 -24.01
CA ALA A 48 -8.47 -13.52 -25.11
C ALA A 48 -8.19 -12.83 -26.46
N LYS A 49 -7.87 -11.54 -26.46
CA LYS A 49 -7.45 -10.78 -27.66
C LYS A 49 -6.03 -11.14 -28.13
N GLY A 50 -5.28 -11.89 -27.34
CA GLY A 50 -3.88 -12.22 -27.63
C GLY A 50 -2.92 -11.07 -27.42
N HIS A 51 -3.22 -10.14 -26.49
CA HIS A 51 -2.34 -9.03 -26.14
C HIS A 51 -0.97 -9.55 -25.68
N LEU A 52 0.11 -8.91 -26.15
CA LEU A 52 1.47 -9.19 -25.73
C LEU A 52 1.96 -8.08 -24.80
N ASN A 53 2.41 -8.47 -23.61
CA ASN A 53 2.99 -7.54 -22.63
C ASN A 53 4.33 -6.94 -23.10
N VAL A 54 4.94 -6.07 -22.29
CA VAL A 54 6.23 -5.44 -22.63
C VAL A 54 7.39 -6.42 -22.79
N SER A 55 7.27 -7.64 -22.25
CA SER A 55 8.24 -8.73 -22.44
C SER A 55 7.97 -9.54 -23.72
N GLY A 56 6.92 -9.22 -24.49
CA GLY A 56 6.53 -9.94 -25.69
C GLY A 56 5.82 -11.26 -25.42
N LYS A 57 5.30 -11.46 -24.23
CA LYS A 57 4.58 -12.69 -23.82
C LYS A 57 3.06 -12.49 -23.87
N PRO A 58 2.30 -13.54 -24.26
CA PRO A 58 0.87 -13.55 -24.13
C PRO A 58 0.45 -13.58 -22.65
N LEU A 59 -0.70 -13.00 -22.35
CA LEU A 59 -1.27 -12.99 -21.00
C LEU A 59 -1.92 -14.33 -20.68
N ILE A 60 -1.64 -14.84 -19.47
CA ILE A 60 -2.25 -16.06 -18.94
C ILE A 60 -3.30 -15.67 -17.90
N PHE A 61 -4.50 -16.23 -18.00
CA PHE A 61 -5.56 -16.02 -17.03
C PHE A 61 -6.13 -17.34 -16.54
N LEU A 62 -6.32 -17.45 -15.23
CA LEU A 62 -6.99 -18.57 -14.62
C LEU A 62 -7.98 -18.11 -13.56
N GLU A 63 -9.24 -18.47 -13.75
CA GLU A 63 -10.32 -18.23 -12.80
C GLU A 63 -10.70 -19.57 -12.14
N PRO A 64 -10.31 -19.77 -10.86
CA PRO A 64 -10.69 -20.96 -10.11
C PRO A 64 -12.06 -20.81 -9.45
N GLU A 65 -12.44 -21.73 -8.57
CA GLU A 65 -13.75 -21.77 -7.91
C GLU A 65 -13.95 -20.74 -6.77
N GLY A 66 -12.92 -19.99 -6.39
CA GLY A 66 -13.03 -18.98 -5.33
C GLY A 66 -11.72 -18.25 -5.05
N GLU A 67 -11.79 -17.24 -4.19
CA GLU A 67 -10.67 -16.33 -3.93
C GLU A 67 -9.49 -17.03 -3.24
N HIS A 68 -9.74 -18.00 -2.36
CA HIS A 68 -8.66 -18.77 -1.73
C HIS A 68 -7.85 -19.55 -2.77
N ALA A 69 -8.53 -20.24 -3.69
CA ALA A 69 -7.89 -20.92 -4.79
C ALA A 69 -7.20 -19.94 -5.76
N ALA A 70 -7.78 -18.76 -6.00
CA ALA A 70 -7.16 -17.72 -6.82
C ALA A 70 -5.83 -17.23 -6.22
N ALA A 71 -5.77 -17.04 -4.90
CA ALA A 71 -4.52 -16.71 -4.21
C ALA A 71 -3.47 -17.81 -4.35
N ALA A 72 -3.87 -19.08 -4.19
CA ALA A 72 -2.98 -20.22 -4.36
C ALA A 72 -2.46 -20.35 -5.80
N VAL A 73 -3.32 -20.15 -6.80
CA VAL A 73 -2.95 -20.13 -8.22
C VAL A 73 -1.95 -19.01 -8.52
N THR A 74 -2.21 -17.79 -8.03
CA THR A 74 -1.28 -16.65 -8.21
C THR A 74 0.08 -16.93 -7.57
N ALA A 75 0.09 -17.50 -6.38
CA ALA A 75 1.32 -17.94 -5.72
C ALA A 75 2.06 -19.01 -6.56
N GLY A 76 1.35 -20.01 -7.08
CA GLY A 76 1.91 -21.04 -7.97
C GLY A 76 2.53 -20.45 -9.23
N MET A 77 1.85 -19.49 -9.88
CA MET A 77 2.39 -18.75 -11.03
C MET A 77 3.69 -18.03 -10.66
N SER A 78 3.73 -17.36 -9.52
CA SER A 78 4.95 -16.70 -9.04
C SER A 78 6.09 -17.69 -8.75
N MET A 79 5.79 -18.88 -8.23
CA MET A 79 6.79 -19.94 -7.99
C MET A 79 7.44 -20.44 -9.26
N THR A 80 6.77 -20.36 -10.41
CA THR A 80 7.34 -20.72 -11.72
C THR A 80 8.14 -19.58 -12.36
N GLY A 81 8.36 -18.48 -11.64
CA GLY A 81 9.12 -17.34 -12.14
C GLY A 81 8.32 -16.38 -13.04
N LEU A 82 7.00 -16.52 -13.12
CA LEU A 82 6.12 -15.60 -13.81
C LEU A 82 5.86 -14.35 -12.98
N ARG A 83 5.78 -13.20 -13.64
CA ARG A 83 5.27 -11.97 -13.05
C ARG A 83 3.75 -12.07 -12.95
N SER A 84 3.22 -12.19 -11.75
CA SER A 84 1.81 -12.54 -11.53
C SER A 84 1.05 -11.50 -10.71
N SER A 85 -0.29 -11.51 -10.88
CA SER A 85 -1.21 -10.58 -10.25
C SER A 85 -2.49 -11.28 -9.79
N ASN A 86 -3.14 -10.68 -8.78
CA ASN A 86 -4.47 -11.06 -8.32
C ASN A 86 -5.31 -9.79 -8.14
N PHE A 87 -6.63 -9.92 -8.29
CA PHE A 87 -7.60 -8.85 -8.14
C PHE A 87 -8.70 -9.32 -7.20
N SER A 88 -8.93 -8.62 -6.07
CA SER A 88 -9.95 -9.04 -5.11
C SER A 88 -10.45 -7.87 -4.24
N SER A 89 -11.41 -8.15 -3.37
CA SER A 89 -12.06 -7.19 -2.47
C SER A 89 -12.71 -7.91 -1.29
N ALA A 90 -13.00 -7.21 -0.23
CA ALA A 90 -13.91 -7.61 0.87
C ALA A 90 -13.71 -9.04 1.39
N GLN A 91 -14.80 -9.82 1.34
CA GLN A 91 -14.81 -11.21 1.80
C GLN A 91 -13.81 -12.09 1.06
N GLY A 92 -13.49 -11.78 -0.20
CA GLY A 92 -12.46 -12.49 -0.95
C GLY A 92 -11.08 -12.37 -0.31
N ILE A 93 -10.76 -11.19 0.24
CA ILE A 93 -9.51 -10.96 0.99
C ILE A 93 -9.52 -11.77 2.29
N ALA A 94 -10.62 -11.73 3.04
CA ALA A 94 -10.74 -12.52 4.28
C ALA A 94 -10.67 -14.03 4.00
N TYR A 95 -11.26 -14.48 2.88
CA TYR A 95 -11.25 -15.89 2.49
C TYR A 95 -9.87 -16.39 2.06
N MET A 96 -9.03 -15.55 1.45
CA MET A 96 -7.67 -15.91 1.04
C MET A 96 -6.60 -15.69 2.12
N HIS A 97 -6.94 -15.18 3.29
CA HIS A 97 -6.02 -14.67 4.30
C HIS A 97 -4.89 -15.65 4.67
N GLU A 98 -5.19 -16.92 4.88
CA GLU A 98 -4.17 -17.96 5.16
C GLU A 98 -3.15 -18.10 4.03
N SER A 99 -3.61 -18.06 2.76
CA SER A 99 -2.73 -18.15 1.60
C SER A 99 -1.76 -16.97 1.49
N LEU A 100 -2.13 -15.80 2.04
CA LEU A 100 -1.25 -14.61 2.03
C LEU A 100 -0.02 -14.80 2.93
N TYR A 101 -0.18 -15.41 4.10
CA TYR A 101 0.96 -15.78 4.95
C TYR A 101 1.93 -16.71 4.23
N ALA A 102 1.38 -17.73 3.55
CA ALA A 102 2.19 -18.67 2.79
C ALA A 102 2.98 -18.00 1.66
N ALA A 103 2.37 -17.04 0.95
CA ALA A 103 3.02 -16.28 -0.11
C ALA A 103 4.19 -15.44 0.42
N VAL A 104 4.00 -14.78 1.56
CA VAL A 104 5.07 -14.01 2.25
C VAL A 104 6.20 -14.93 2.68
N GLY A 105 5.87 -16.04 3.35
CA GLY A 105 6.87 -17.01 3.81
C GLY A 105 7.71 -17.62 2.69
N LYS A 106 7.12 -17.81 1.51
CA LYS A 106 7.79 -18.30 0.30
C LYS A 106 8.49 -17.21 -0.52
N ARG A 107 8.45 -15.94 -0.10
CA ARG A 107 9.11 -14.83 -0.81
C ARG A 107 8.63 -14.62 -2.25
N LEU A 108 7.31 -14.70 -2.47
CA LEU A 108 6.70 -14.62 -3.79
C LEU A 108 6.33 -13.18 -4.14
N PRO A 109 7.02 -12.52 -5.09
CA PRO A 109 6.87 -11.09 -5.33
C PRO A 109 5.72 -10.78 -6.32
N TYR A 110 4.49 -11.19 -6.00
CA TYR A 110 3.33 -10.84 -6.81
C TYR A 110 2.57 -9.63 -6.26
N ILE A 111 1.66 -9.09 -7.05
CA ILE A 111 0.80 -7.98 -6.67
C ILE A 111 -0.63 -8.47 -6.45
N LEU A 112 -1.20 -8.07 -5.32
CA LEU A 112 -2.63 -8.16 -5.03
C LEU A 112 -3.24 -6.76 -5.17
N ASN A 113 -4.06 -6.56 -6.22
CA ASN A 113 -4.79 -5.32 -6.42
C ASN A 113 -6.13 -5.38 -5.70
N ILE A 114 -6.41 -4.38 -4.86
CA ILE A 114 -7.64 -4.34 -4.06
C ILE A 114 -8.47 -3.12 -4.44
N GLY A 115 -9.73 -3.34 -4.83
CA GLY A 115 -10.78 -2.34 -4.76
C GLY A 115 -11.43 -2.42 -3.39
N CYS A 116 -11.06 -1.53 -2.46
CA CYS A 116 -11.47 -1.63 -1.07
C CYS A 116 -12.99 -1.65 -0.90
N ARG A 117 -13.49 -2.61 -0.14
CA ARG A 117 -14.90 -2.81 0.13
C ARG A 117 -15.10 -3.24 1.58
N ALA A 118 -16.19 -2.74 2.19
CA ALA A 118 -16.63 -3.16 3.51
C ALA A 118 -16.85 -4.68 3.58
N ILE A 119 -16.37 -5.31 4.64
CA ILE A 119 -16.68 -6.72 4.93
C ILE A 119 -18.05 -6.79 5.58
N THR A 120 -18.82 -7.83 5.26
CA THR A 120 -20.17 -8.05 5.81
C THR A 120 -20.14 -8.07 7.34
N LYS A 121 -20.98 -7.24 7.94
CA LYS A 121 -21.25 -7.19 9.38
C LYS A 121 -22.70 -7.64 9.62
N SER A 122 -23.57 -6.79 10.16
CA SER A 122 -25.00 -7.10 10.26
C SER A 122 -25.70 -7.17 8.90
N SER A 123 -25.15 -6.49 7.90
CA SER A 123 -25.69 -6.44 6.54
C SER A 123 -24.54 -6.44 5.53
N LEU A 124 -24.83 -6.93 4.33
CA LEU A 124 -23.92 -6.84 3.19
C LEU A 124 -23.90 -5.38 2.67
N ASN A 125 -22.70 -4.86 2.44
CA ASN A 125 -22.49 -3.61 1.73
C ASN A 125 -21.40 -3.82 0.67
N VAL A 126 -21.67 -3.44 -0.58
CA VAL A 126 -20.74 -3.63 -1.70
C VAL A 126 -19.82 -2.42 -1.93
N HIS A 127 -20.04 -1.34 -1.16
CA HIS A 127 -19.31 -0.09 -1.29
C HIS A 127 -18.09 -0.03 -0.36
N CYS A 128 -17.34 1.06 -0.47
CA CYS A 128 -16.05 1.20 0.16
C CYS A 128 -16.07 1.15 1.70
N GLY A 129 -15.13 0.43 2.22
CA GLY A 129 -14.61 0.43 3.57
C GLY A 129 -13.19 -0.11 3.50
N HIS A 130 -12.34 0.22 4.46
CA HIS A 130 -10.97 -0.29 4.49
C HIS A 130 -10.86 -1.57 5.33
N ASP A 131 -11.98 -2.25 5.59
CA ASP A 131 -12.00 -3.50 6.36
C ASP A 131 -11.12 -4.59 5.73
N ASP A 132 -11.21 -4.75 4.42
CA ASP A 132 -10.43 -5.73 3.66
C ASP A 132 -8.94 -5.37 3.59
N TYR A 133 -8.61 -4.09 3.45
CA TYR A 133 -7.24 -3.62 3.47
C TYR A 133 -6.57 -3.93 4.82
N HIS A 134 -7.27 -3.67 5.94
CA HIS A 134 -6.77 -3.96 7.28
C HIS A 134 -6.83 -5.45 7.66
N CYS A 135 -7.54 -6.27 6.88
CA CYS A 135 -7.51 -7.73 7.03
C CYS A 135 -6.14 -8.34 6.67
N ILE A 136 -5.23 -7.55 6.07
CA ILE A 136 -3.91 -7.99 5.60
C ILE A 136 -2.77 -7.53 6.53
N ASP A 137 -3.04 -6.68 7.49
CA ASP A 137 -2.05 -5.98 8.31
C ASP A 137 -1.01 -6.89 8.99
N ASP A 138 -1.37 -8.12 9.27
CA ASP A 138 -0.60 -9.12 10.01
C ASP A 138 0.14 -10.14 9.11
N THR A 139 -0.09 -10.10 7.80
CA THR A 139 0.40 -11.13 6.87
C THR A 139 1.87 -10.96 6.47
N GLY A 140 2.40 -9.74 6.55
CA GLY A 140 3.73 -9.38 6.06
C GLY A 140 3.76 -8.89 4.61
N PHE A 141 2.60 -8.68 3.96
CA PHE A 141 2.52 -7.97 2.69
C PHE A 141 2.96 -6.52 2.84
N ILE A 142 3.64 -6.00 1.83
CA ILE A 142 3.77 -4.56 1.64
C ILE A 142 2.38 -4.01 1.32
N GLN A 143 1.97 -2.90 1.94
CA GLN A 143 0.65 -2.31 1.70
C GLN A 143 0.79 -0.85 1.28
N VAL A 144 0.28 -0.51 0.09
CA VAL A 144 0.19 0.86 -0.40
C VAL A 144 -1.26 1.19 -0.79
N MET A 145 -1.66 2.44 -0.53
CA MET A 145 -3.00 2.96 -0.80
C MET A 145 -2.94 4.15 -1.74
N ALA A 146 -3.66 4.07 -2.84
CA ALA A 146 -3.82 5.15 -3.80
C ALA A 146 -4.94 6.11 -3.39
N LYS A 147 -4.72 7.42 -3.57
CA LYS A 147 -5.73 8.44 -3.30
C LYS A 147 -6.60 8.80 -4.50
N ASN A 148 -6.20 8.40 -5.71
CA ASN A 148 -6.91 8.65 -6.96
C ASN A 148 -6.46 7.68 -8.05
N ALA A 149 -7.03 7.76 -9.25
CA ALA A 149 -6.71 6.89 -10.38
C ALA A 149 -5.25 7.01 -10.85
N GLN A 150 -4.64 8.20 -10.79
CA GLN A 150 -3.22 8.38 -11.13
C GLN A 150 -2.32 7.58 -10.18
N GLU A 151 -2.58 7.67 -8.88
CA GLU A 151 -1.81 6.91 -7.90
C GLU A 151 -2.07 5.40 -8.03
N ALA A 152 -3.29 4.98 -8.37
CA ALA A 152 -3.59 3.57 -8.60
C ALA A 152 -2.71 2.97 -9.72
N ALA A 153 -2.53 3.69 -10.82
CA ALA A 153 -1.64 3.29 -11.92
C ALA A 153 -0.17 3.30 -11.50
N ASP A 154 0.31 4.40 -10.95
CA ASP A 154 1.73 4.60 -10.67
C ASP A 154 2.21 3.71 -9.50
N LEU A 155 1.41 3.58 -8.44
CA LEU A 155 1.73 2.71 -7.30
C LEU A 155 1.66 1.22 -7.66
N ASN A 156 0.89 0.85 -8.68
CA ASN A 156 0.92 -0.52 -9.22
C ASN A 156 2.33 -0.87 -9.74
N LEU A 157 2.94 0.01 -10.53
CA LEU A 157 4.29 -0.20 -11.05
C LEU A 157 5.36 -0.11 -9.95
N ILE A 158 5.25 0.89 -9.08
CA ILE A 158 6.15 1.08 -7.93
C ILE A 158 6.08 -0.13 -6.99
N GLY A 159 4.86 -0.56 -6.63
CA GLY A 159 4.64 -1.72 -5.76
C GLY A 159 5.20 -3.00 -6.37
N ARG A 160 5.05 -3.18 -7.68
CA ARG A 160 5.62 -4.33 -8.40
C ARG A 160 7.13 -4.35 -8.34
N LYS A 161 7.79 -3.27 -8.70
CA LYS A 161 9.27 -3.21 -8.62
C LYS A 161 9.76 -3.42 -7.19
N LEU A 162 9.10 -2.81 -6.22
CA LEU A 162 9.41 -2.97 -4.80
C LEU A 162 9.27 -4.43 -4.37
N ALA A 163 8.17 -5.09 -4.73
CA ALA A 163 7.94 -6.50 -4.42
C ALA A 163 9.05 -7.39 -4.98
N GLU A 164 9.44 -7.18 -6.23
CA GLU A 164 10.48 -7.95 -6.92
C GLU A 164 11.88 -7.74 -6.33
N LEU A 165 12.22 -6.50 -5.95
CA LEU A 165 13.51 -6.20 -5.34
C LEU A 165 13.60 -6.70 -3.90
N SER A 166 12.51 -6.60 -3.14
CA SER A 166 12.46 -7.04 -1.74
C SER A 166 12.12 -8.52 -1.57
N LEU A 167 11.68 -9.21 -2.64
CA LEU A 167 11.11 -10.56 -2.58
C LEU A 167 10.01 -10.66 -1.53
N THR A 168 9.12 -9.68 -1.54
CA THR A 168 7.97 -9.59 -0.63
C THR A 168 6.74 -9.19 -1.44
N PRO A 169 5.63 -9.94 -1.37
CA PRO A 169 4.44 -9.58 -2.12
C PRO A 169 3.87 -8.23 -1.64
N ALA A 170 3.17 -7.54 -2.54
CA ALA A 170 2.59 -6.24 -2.22
C ALA A 170 1.11 -6.14 -2.56
N VAL A 171 0.39 -5.40 -1.72
CA VAL A 171 -0.96 -4.92 -1.97
C VAL A 171 -0.88 -3.52 -2.55
N VAL A 172 -1.63 -3.30 -3.63
CA VAL A 172 -1.93 -1.97 -4.16
C VAL A 172 -3.44 -1.77 -4.07
N ALA A 173 -3.87 -0.89 -3.18
CA ALA A 173 -5.27 -0.67 -2.87
C ALA A 173 -5.77 0.68 -3.39
N GLN A 174 -7.05 0.74 -3.72
CA GLN A 174 -7.77 1.95 -4.08
C GLN A 174 -9.19 1.88 -3.53
N ASP A 175 -9.81 3.03 -3.28
CA ASP A 175 -11.15 3.08 -2.71
C ASP A 175 -12.20 2.57 -3.72
N GLY A 176 -12.95 1.56 -3.31
CA GLY A 176 -14.02 0.97 -4.11
C GLY A 176 -15.11 1.97 -4.47
N PHE A 177 -15.52 2.00 -5.73
CA PHE A 177 -16.39 2.97 -6.37
C PHE A 177 -15.84 4.40 -6.40
N LEU A 178 -15.30 4.89 -5.30
CA LEU A 178 -14.81 6.28 -5.16
C LEU A 178 -13.53 6.55 -5.98
N THR A 179 -12.77 5.51 -6.29
CA THR A 179 -11.61 5.55 -7.19
C THR A 179 -11.75 4.53 -8.29
N THR A 180 -12.16 3.29 -7.96
CA THR A 180 -12.26 2.19 -8.93
C THR A 180 -13.18 2.49 -10.11
N HIS A 181 -14.24 3.31 -9.91
CA HIS A 181 -15.28 3.62 -10.91
C HIS A 181 -15.44 5.12 -11.18
N LEU A 182 -14.60 5.97 -10.58
CA LEU A 182 -14.62 7.39 -10.86
C LEU A 182 -13.66 7.72 -12.01
N ILE A 183 -14.22 8.30 -13.08
CA ILE A 183 -13.40 8.76 -14.22
C ILE A 183 -12.67 10.04 -13.83
N GLU A 184 -11.35 9.99 -13.89
CA GLU A 184 -10.46 11.10 -13.58
C GLU A 184 -9.48 11.35 -14.74
N PRO A 185 -9.00 12.59 -14.93
CA PRO A 185 -7.90 12.84 -15.85
C PRO A 185 -6.59 12.35 -15.22
N LEU A 186 -5.81 11.59 -15.99
CA LEU A 186 -4.50 11.10 -15.52
C LEU A 186 -3.49 11.02 -16.66
N GLN A 187 -2.22 10.88 -16.29
CA GLN A 187 -1.09 10.61 -17.18
C GLN A 187 -0.83 9.10 -17.12
N VAL A 188 -1.37 8.36 -18.09
CA VAL A 188 -1.18 6.91 -18.17
C VAL A 188 0.30 6.61 -18.45
N PRO A 189 0.95 5.73 -17.68
CA PRO A 189 2.32 5.30 -17.93
C PRO A 189 2.49 4.75 -19.35
N GLU A 190 3.52 5.23 -20.04
CA GLU A 190 3.88 4.74 -21.38
C GLU A 190 4.38 3.29 -21.29
N ARG A 191 4.13 2.52 -22.34
CA ARG A 191 4.62 1.14 -22.47
C ARG A 191 6.14 1.06 -22.34
N GLU A 192 6.85 2.03 -22.89
CA GLU A 192 8.30 2.16 -22.81
C GLU A 192 8.79 2.45 -21.39
N LEU A 193 8.06 3.27 -20.62
CA LEU A 193 8.34 3.47 -19.20
C LEU A 193 8.23 2.15 -18.44
N ILE A 194 7.15 1.39 -18.66
CA ILE A 194 6.92 0.12 -17.96
C ILE A 194 8.07 -0.86 -18.26
N ALA A 195 8.48 -0.96 -19.53
CA ALA A 195 9.57 -1.83 -19.94
C ALA A 195 10.91 -1.42 -19.31
N GLU A 196 11.25 -0.12 -19.31
CA GLU A 196 12.51 0.38 -18.74
C GLU A 196 12.53 0.30 -17.21
N PHE A 197 11.45 0.71 -16.56
CA PHE A 197 11.37 0.75 -15.11
C PHE A 197 11.35 -0.64 -14.47
N LEU A 198 10.62 -1.58 -15.05
CA LEU A 198 10.45 -2.92 -14.48
C LEU A 198 11.47 -3.93 -14.99
N GLY A 199 11.95 -3.82 -16.24
CA GLY A 199 12.69 -4.90 -16.89
C GLY A 199 11.85 -6.17 -17.06
N ARG A 200 12.51 -7.29 -17.33
CA ARG A 200 11.86 -8.59 -17.54
C ARG A 200 11.93 -9.47 -16.29
N PRO A 201 10.97 -10.36 -16.06
CA PRO A 201 11.02 -11.32 -14.93
C PRO A 201 12.26 -12.18 -14.89
N GLU A 202 12.79 -12.57 -16.07
CA GLU A 202 13.96 -13.41 -16.24
C GLU A 202 15.30 -12.67 -16.15
N ASP A 203 15.32 -11.34 -16.10
CA ASP A 203 16.56 -10.57 -16.02
C ASP A 203 17.39 -11.00 -14.81
N ILE A 204 18.69 -11.09 -15.03
CA ILE A 204 19.66 -11.31 -13.95
C ILE A 204 20.04 -9.94 -13.39
N ILE A 205 19.65 -9.69 -12.16
CA ILE A 205 19.89 -8.43 -11.45
C ILE A 205 20.91 -8.61 -10.34
N ASP A 206 21.59 -7.54 -9.99
CA ASP A 206 22.40 -7.52 -8.76
C ASP A 206 21.46 -7.64 -7.54
N CYS A 207 21.86 -8.44 -6.56
CA CYS A 207 21.08 -8.57 -5.32
C CYS A 207 21.04 -7.22 -4.60
N PRO A 208 19.85 -6.64 -4.35
CA PRO A 208 19.72 -5.27 -3.88
C PRO A 208 20.23 -5.05 -2.44
N THR A 209 20.38 -6.13 -1.66
CA THR A 209 20.82 -6.02 -0.27
C THR A 209 21.94 -7.00 0.05
N PRO A 210 22.82 -6.67 1.01
CA PRO A 210 23.85 -7.63 1.49
C PRO A 210 23.22 -8.94 1.99
N ALA A 211 22.07 -8.90 2.62
CA ALA A 211 21.35 -10.08 3.11
C ALA A 211 20.92 -11.00 1.96
N GLN A 212 20.41 -10.45 0.86
CA GLN A 212 20.09 -11.25 -0.33
C GLN A 212 21.35 -11.86 -0.99
N ARG A 213 22.48 -11.13 -0.97
CA ARG A 213 23.75 -11.67 -1.48
C ARG A 213 24.22 -12.89 -0.71
N LEU A 214 23.97 -12.98 0.57
CA LEU A 214 24.27 -14.19 1.36
C LEU A 214 23.44 -15.40 0.95
N LEU A 215 22.20 -15.19 0.47
CA LEU A 215 21.27 -16.25 0.10
C LEU A 215 21.41 -16.68 -1.36
N TYR A 216 21.59 -15.72 -2.27
CA TYR A 216 21.51 -15.93 -3.72
C TYR A 216 22.84 -15.72 -4.46
N GLY A 217 23.89 -15.25 -3.77
CA GLY A 217 25.11 -14.75 -4.41
C GLY A 217 24.96 -13.30 -4.86
N ASP A 218 25.94 -12.79 -5.61
CA ASP A 218 25.96 -11.39 -6.04
C ASP A 218 24.78 -11.01 -6.95
N LYS A 219 24.32 -11.99 -7.74
CA LYS A 219 23.26 -11.82 -8.73
C LYS A 219 22.19 -12.89 -8.59
N ARG A 220 20.98 -12.54 -8.96
CA ARG A 220 19.85 -13.47 -9.02
C ARG A 220 18.92 -13.14 -10.17
N ARG A 221 18.08 -14.10 -10.57
CA ARG A 221 16.91 -13.84 -11.41
C ARG A 221 15.99 -12.82 -10.69
N ARG A 222 15.42 -11.87 -11.41
CA ARG A 222 14.54 -10.84 -10.85
C ARG A 222 13.38 -11.46 -10.08
N ILE A 223 12.62 -12.36 -10.72
CA ILE A 223 11.67 -13.23 -10.06
C ILE A 223 12.27 -14.64 -10.00
N PRO A 224 12.63 -15.13 -8.81
CA PRO A 224 13.19 -16.46 -8.67
C PRO A 224 12.23 -17.53 -9.20
N GLU A 225 12.77 -18.51 -9.90
CA GLU A 225 12.07 -19.70 -10.32
C GLU A 225 12.34 -20.80 -9.29
N LEU A 226 11.31 -21.12 -8.48
CA LEU A 226 11.46 -22.08 -7.39
C LEU A 226 11.23 -23.52 -7.85
N TRP A 227 10.48 -23.69 -8.95
CA TRP A 227 10.21 -24.99 -9.56
C TRP A 227 11.09 -25.20 -10.77
N THR A 228 12.34 -25.55 -10.52
CA THR A 228 13.26 -25.97 -11.56
C THR A 228 13.79 -27.36 -11.26
N VAL A 229 13.76 -28.24 -12.25
CA VAL A 229 14.20 -29.64 -12.12
C VAL A 229 15.72 -29.72 -11.89
N ASP A 230 16.46 -28.81 -12.51
CA ASP A 230 17.92 -28.79 -12.46
C ASP A 230 18.49 -28.23 -11.15
N ASN A 231 17.71 -27.38 -10.47
CA ASN A 231 18.06 -26.77 -9.17
C ASN A 231 16.81 -26.65 -8.27
N PRO A 232 16.30 -27.79 -7.79
CA PRO A 232 15.06 -27.78 -7.01
C PRO A 232 15.26 -27.08 -5.66
N MET A 233 14.30 -26.22 -5.29
CA MET A 233 14.26 -25.56 -3.99
C MET A 233 13.17 -26.19 -3.14
N LEU A 234 13.49 -26.52 -1.89
CA LEU A 234 12.50 -26.96 -0.92
C LEU A 234 11.62 -25.81 -0.50
N SER A 235 10.32 -25.96 -0.69
CA SER A 235 9.33 -24.93 -0.36
C SER A 235 8.13 -25.54 0.34
N GLY A 236 7.68 -24.93 1.45
CA GLY A 236 6.50 -25.35 2.20
C GLY A 236 6.63 -26.69 2.92
N PRO A 237 7.79 -27.03 3.55
CA PRO A 237 7.91 -28.23 4.36
C PRO A 237 7.09 -28.11 5.64
N VAL A 238 6.85 -29.25 6.28
CA VAL A 238 6.42 -29.26 7.69
C VAL A 238 7.66 -29.13 8.57
N GLU A 239 7.68 -28.11 9.41
CA GLU A 239 8.78 -27.83 10.32
C GLU A 239 8.37 -28.12 11.77
N ASN A 240 9.32 -28.60 12.58
CA ASN A 240 9.14 -28.72 14.02
C ASN A 240 9.35 -27.33 14.69
N GLN A 241 9.15 -27.27 16.01
CA GLN A 241 9.19 -26.04 16.79
C GLN A 241 10.50 -25.26 16.59
N ASP A 242 11.64 -25.93 16.63
CA ASP A 242 12.96 -25.29 16.59
C ASP A 242 13.23 -24.67 15.20
N SER A 243 12.94 -25.42 14.13
CA SER A 243 13.15 -24.96 12.76
C SER A 243 12.16 -23.84 12.39
N TYR A 244 10.87 -23.98 12.77
CA TYR A 244 9.84 -22.99 12.47
C TYR A 244 10.14 -21.60 13.07
N MET A 245 10.53 -21.56 14.36
CA MET A 245 10.87 -20.30 15.01
C MET A 245 12.04 -19.62 14.30
N GLN A 246 13.08 -20.35 13.97
CA GLN A 246 14.27 -19.81 13.30
C GLN A 246 13.94 -19.27 11.91
N SER A 247 13.17 -20.01 11.11
CA SER A 247 12.81 -19.61 9.75
C SER A 247 11.94 -18.35 9.74
N VAL A 248 10.98 -18.22 10.67
CA VAL A 248 10.13 -17.04 10.79
C VAL A 248 10.92 -15.80 11.23
N VAL A 249 11.76 -15.93 12.28
CA VAL A 249 12.54 -14.80 12.80
C VAL A 249 13.57 -14.31 11.80
N ALA A 250 14.20 -15.21 11.04
CA ALA A 250 15.19 -14.86 10.02
C ALA A 250 14.64 -13.97 8.90
N GLN A 251 13.33 -13.99 8.65
CA GLN A 251 12.72 -13.15 7.61
C GLN A 251 12.89 -11.65 7.87
N ARG A 252 12.97 -11.21 9.13
CA ARG A 252 13.21 -9.80 9.46
C ARG A 252 14.54 -9.30 8.92
N PRO A 253 15.71 -9.77 9.37
CA PRO A 253 17.00 -9.24 8.94
C PRO A 253 17.31 -9.55 7.48
N TYR A 254 16.75 -10.60 6.89
CA TYR A 254 17.03 -10.94 5.49
C TYR A 254 16.11 -10.23 4.49
N PHE A 255 14.89 -9.83 4.88
CA PHE A 255 13.92 -9.25 3.95
C PHE A 255 13.20 -8.02 4.50
N PHE A 256 12.45 -8.14 5.60
CA PHE A 256 11.52 -7.10 6.02
C PHE A 256 12.20 -5.79 6.40
N ASP A 257 13.33 -5.84 7.09
CA ASP A 257 14.05 -4.64 7.56
C ASP A 257 14.60 -3.79 6.40
N HIS A 258 14.65 -4.33 5.18
CA HIS A 258 15.16 -3.62 4.00
C HIS A 258 14.07 -2.98 3.14
N VAL A 259 12.79 -3.30 3.36
CA VAL A 259 11.68 -2.88 2.48
C VAL A 259 11.55 -1.37 2.42
N ALA A 260 11.66 -0.66 3.54
CA ALA A 260 11.52 0.79 3.58
C ALA A 260 12.58 1.50 2.73
N ALA A 261 13.85 1.10 2.83
CA ALA A 261 14.93 1.68 2.04
C ALA A 261 14.80 1.38 0.54
N ILE A 262 14.40 0.16 0.18
CA ILE A 262 14.14 -0.21 -1.22
C ILE A 262 12.95 0.61 -1.76
N ALA A 263 11.91 0.84 -0.96
CA ALA A 263 10.76 1.66 -1.35
C ALA A 263 11.17 3.08 -1.70
N GLU A 264 11.99 3.72 -0.88
CA GLU A 264 12.50 5.07 -1.14
C GLU A 264 13.31 5.13 -2.44
N GLN A 265 14.19 4.15 -2.67
CA GLN A 265 14.95 4.03 -3.90
C GLN A 265 14.06 3.87 -5.13
N VAL A 266 13.06 2.98 -5.08
CA VAL A 266 12.13 2.72 -6.19
C VAL A 266 11.27 3.94 -6.49
N MET A 267 10.77 4.63 -5.47
CA MET A 267 9.96 5.85 -5.62
C MET A 267 10.78 7.01 -6.21
N ASP A 268 12.05 7.14 -5.81
CA ASP A 268 12.95 8.15 -6.39
C ASP A 268 13.29 7.84 -7.85
N GLU A 269 13.57 6.60 -8.19
CA GLU A 269 13.79 6.18 -9.59
C GLU A 269 12.57 6.50 -10.46
N TYR A 270 11.36 6.20 -9.96
CA TYR A 270 10.12 6.51 -10.67
C TYR A 270 9.97 8.02 -10.91
N TYR A 271 10.29 8.83 -9.89
CA TYR A 271 10.30 10.29 -10.02
C TYR A 271 11.31 10.78 -11.07
N GLN A 272 12.52 10.24 -11.11
CA GLN A 272 13.53 10.62 -12.08
C GLN A 272 13.07 10.38 -13.52
N LEU A 273 12.31 9.32 -13.75
CA LEU A 273 11.78 8.97 -15.06
C LEU A 273 10.56 9.80 -15.46
N THR A 274 9.65 10.08 -14.51
CA THR A 274 8.29 10.58 -14.80
C THR A 274 8.00 12.00 -14.32
N GLY A 275 8.76 12.48 -13.34
CA GLY A 275 8.47 13.74 -12.62
C GLY A 275 7.35 13.62 -11.58
N ARG A 276 6.69 12.48 -11.46
CA ARG A 276 5.67 12.23 -10.44
C ARG A 276 6.32 11.68 -9.18
N ARG A 277 6.22 12.43 -8.09
CA ARG A 277 6.90 12.12 -6.83
C ARG A 277 5.97 11.39 -5.87
N TYR A 278 6.40 10.23 -5.43
CA TYR A 278 5.76 9.43 -4.38
C TYR A 278 6.69 9.27 -3.19
N GLN A 279 6.10 9.10 -2.02
CA GLN A 279 6.82 8.90 -0.75
C GLN A 279 6.03 7.96 0.12
N ARG A 280 6.68 7.27 1.06
CA ARG A 280 6.00 6.39 2.04
C ARG A 280 4.95 7.15 2.86
N LEU A 281 5.25 8.39 3.18
CA LEU A 281 4.39 9.34 3.87
C LEU A 281 4.58 10.70 3.22
N SER A 282 3.50 11.38 2.85
CA SER A 282 3.58 12.71 2.23
C SER A 282 2.76 13.74 2.99
N GLY A 283 3.17 14.99 2.87
CA GLY A 283 2.53 16.11 3.55
C GLY A 283 2.10 17.22 2.58
N TYR A 284 0.98 17.84 2.87
CA TYR A 284 0.46 19.00 2.18
C TYR A 284 0.32 20.18 3.15
N ARG A 285 0.91 21.35 2.82
CA ARG A 285 0.88 22.57 3.66
C ARG A 285 1.39 22.36 5.08
N LEU A 286 2.48 21.59 5.27
CA LEU A 286 2.99 21.27 6.61
C LEU A 286 3.89 22.36 7.22
N GLU A 287 4.46 23.26 6.43
CA GLU A 287 5.55 24.17 6.84
C GLU A 287 5.18 24.98 8.08
N ASP A 288 3.97 25.49 8.13
CA ASP A 288 3.45 26.33 9.23
C ASP A 288 2.19 25.75 9.88
N ALA A 289 1.83 24.49 9.58
CA ALA A 289 0.61 23.86 10.06
C ALA A 289 0.63 23.70 11.59
N GLU A 290 -0.44 24.12 12.23
CA GLU A 290 -0.68 23.90 13.66
C GLU A 290 -1.56 22.66 13.91
N TYR A 291 -2.48 22.40 13.01
CA TYR A 291 -3.41 21.26 13.03
C TYR A 291 -3.25 20.43 11.78
N LEU A 292 -3.43 19.12 11.92
CA LEU A 292 -3.29 18.19 10.80
C LEU A 292 -4.52 17.29 10.66
N ILE A 293 -4.90 17.03 9.40
CA ILE A 293 -5.75 15.91 9.03
C ILE A 293 -4.81 14.81 8.54
N LEU A 294 -4.91 13.60 9.09
CA LEU A 294 -4.11 12.46 8.72
C LEU A 294 -5.01 11.31 8.30
N GLY A 295 -4.72 10.68 7.20
CA GLY A 295 -5.48 9.55 6.68
C GLY A 295 -4.88 8.95 5.43
N GLN A 296 -5.69 8.22 4.69
CA GLN A 296 -5.29 7.53 3.45
C GLN A 296 -6.48 7.41 2.48
N GLY A 297 -6.19 7.08 1.23
CA GLY A 297 -7.20 6.86 0.20
C GLY A 297 -7.82 8.15 -0.35
N SER A 298 -8.99 8.05 -0.95
CA SER A 298 -9.63 9.13 -1.70
C SER A 298 -9.99 10.38 -0.87
N MET A 299 -10.15 10.25 0.44
CA MET A 299 -10.40 11.35 1.37
C MET A 299 -9.30 12.43 1.31
N ILE A 300 -8.08 12.06 1.02
CA ILE A 300 -6.92 12.96 1.02
C ILE A 300 -7.11 14.12 0.05
N VAL A 301 -7.65 13.88 -1.14
CA VAL A 301 -7.89 14.93 -2.14
C VAL A 301 -8.84 15.99 -1.62
N GLN A 302 -9.92 15.60 -0.95
CA GLN A 302 -10.86 16.52 -0.32
C GLN A 302 -10.24 17.25 0.89
N ALA A 303 -9.45 16.53 1.70
CA ALA A 303 -8.78 17.12 2.86
C ALA A 303 -7.81 18.23 2.45
N GLU A 304 -7.06 18.06 1.36
CA GLU A 304 -6.17 19.09 0.79
C GLU A 304 -6.97 20.34 0.39
N ALA A 305 -8.11 20.18 -0.28
CA ALA A 305 -8.99 21.31 -0.65
C ALA A 305 -9.59 22.01 0.57
N VAL A 306 -10.01 21.26 1.58
CA VAL A 306 -10.55 21.82 2.84
C VAL A 306 -9.46 22.56 3.62
N ALA A 307 -8.23 22.04 3.63
CA ALA A 307 -7.10 22.74 4.27
C ALA A 307 -6.84 24.09 3.61
N ASP A 308 -6.86 24.19 2.28
CA ASP A 308 -6.72 25.46 1.56
C ASP A 308 -7.88 26.41 1.86
N TYR A 309 -9.11 25.91 1.90
CA TYR A 309 -10.28 26.72 2.26
C TYR A 309 -10.16 27.31 3.66
N LEU A 310 -9.78 26.50 4.67
CA LEU A 310 -9.64 26.96 6.06
C LEU A 310 -8.53 27.99 6.21
N ARG A 311 -7.41 27.83 5.51
CA ARG A 311 -6.33 28.82 5.48
C ARG A 311 -6.76 30.14 4.88
N GLN A 312 -7.48 30.10 3.75
CA GLN A 312 -7.90 31.29 3.02
C GLN A 312 -9.06 32.02 3.69
N SER A 313 -10.03 31.29 4.21
CA SER A 313 -11.29 31.89 4.72
C SER A 313 -11.33 32.15 6.23
N ARG A 314 -10.51 31.41 7.01
CA ARG A 314 -10.57 31.45 8.49
C ARG A 314 -9.20 31.64 9.15
N ASP A 315 -8.13 31.76 8.38
CA ASP A 315 -6.74 31.88 8.87
C ASP A 315 -6.34 30.72 9.82
N ILE A 316 -6.90 29.51 9.60
CA ILE A 316 -6.59 28.31 10.38
C ILE A 316 -5.49 27.53 9.65
N LYS A 317 -4.33 27.37 10.30
CA LYS A 317 -3.14 26.72 9.73
C LYS A 317 -3.28 25.19 9.77
N VAL A 318 -3.99 24.64 8.80
CA VAL A 318 -4.22 23.22 8.63
C VAL A 318 -3.29 22.65 7.57
N GLY A 319 -2.73 21.47 7.82
CA GLY A 319 -2.03 20.65 6.86
C GLY A 319 -2.65 19.27 6.75
N VAL A 320 -2.24 18.50 5.74
CA VAL A 320 -2.72 17.14 5.51
C VAL A 320 -1.54 16.19 5.42
N VAL A 321 -1.66 15.03 6.08
CA VAL A 321 -0.68 13.94 5.99
C VAL A 321 -1.34 12.74 5.33
N ASN A 322 -0.76 12.29 4.21
CA ASN A 322 -1.20 11.12 3.47
C ASN A 322 -0.29 9.93 3.76
N VAL A 323 -0.87 8.83 4.25
CA VAL A 323 -0.18 7.55 4.44
C VAL A 323 -0.31 6.75 3.16
N THR A 324 0.69 6.88 2.27
CA THR A 324 0.74 6.10 1.02
C THR A 324 1.13 4.64 1.32
N MET A 325 2.12 4.43 2.17
CA MET A 325 2.59 3.10 2.57
C MET A 325 2.18 2.80 4.02
N TYR A 326 1.29 1.83 4.20
CA TYR A 326 0.84 1.40 5.52
C TYR A 326 1.72 0.27 6.11
N ARG A 327 2.30 -0.57 5.25
CA ARG A 327 3.25 -1.63 5.64
C ARG A 327 4.45 -1.63 4.69
N PRO A 328 5.71 -1.50 5.21
CA PRO A 328 6.05 -1.19 6.59
C PRO A 328 5.57 0.21 6.99
N PHE A 329 5.10 0.37 8.23
CA PHE A 329 4.55 1.64 8.68
C PHE A 329 5.64 2.72 8.78
N PRO A 330 5.43 3.94 8.21
CA PRO A 330 6.46 4.98 8.15
C PRO A 330 6.53 5.81 9.43
N GLY A 331 6.64 5.16 10.59
CA GLY A 331 6.66 5.81 11.90
C GLY A 331 7.86 6.73 12.11
N ASP A 332 8.99 6.42 11.46
CA ASP A 332 10.19 7.24 11.42
C ASP A 332 9.95 8.62 10.77
N LEU A 333 9.18 8.66 9.70
CA LEU A 333 8.79 9.90 9.02
C LEU A 333 7.66 10.60 9.77
N LEU A 334 6.69 9.83 10.25
CA LEU A 334 5.52 10.34 10.96
C LEU A 334 5.93 11.15 12.19
N GLY A 335 6.84 10.65 13.02
CA GLY A 335 7.34 11.35 14.19
C GLY A 335 7.96 12.71 13.85
N LYS A 336 8.60 12.85 12.68
CA LYS A 336 9.15 14.13 12.23
C LYS A 336 8.04 15.12 11.82
N MET A 337 6.99 14.64 11.15
CA MET A 337 5.89 15.49 10.66
C MET A 337 4.94 15.96 11.75
N LEU A 338 4.73 15.13 12.79
CA LEU A 338 3.75 15.42 13.84
C LEU A 338 4.33 16.22 15.01
N LYS A 339 5.64 16.38 15.12
CA LYS A 339 6.29 17.07 16.22
C LYS A 339 5.80 18.52 16.34
N ASN A 340 5.47 18.95 17.57
CA ASN A 340 5.03 20.30 17.91
C ASN A 340 3.70 20.75 17.25
N ARG A 341 2.87 19.82 16.72
CA ARG A 341 1.53 20.19 16.27
C ARG A 341 0.58 20.29 17.47
N LYS A 342 -0.41 21.19 17.37
CA LYS A 342 -1.41 21.36 18.44
C LYS A 342 -2.40 20.21 18.48
N GLY A 343 -2.84 19.75 17.29
CA GLY A 343 -3.80 18.66 17.15
C GLY A 343 -3.67 17.90 15.85
N VAL A 344 -3.98 16.61 15.87
CA VAL A 344 -4.01 15.74 14.69
C VAL A 344 -5.29 14.92 14.71
N ALA A 345 -6.16 15.13 13.72
CA ALA A 345 -7.31 14.30 13.46
C ALA A 345 -6.92 13.14 12.54
N VAL A 346 -6.89 11.93 13.08
CA VAL A 346 -6.64 10.69 12.33
C VAL A 346 -7.98 10.16 11.88
N LEU A 347 -8.23 10.21 10.57
CA LEU A 347 -9.52 9.86 9.97
C LEU A 347 -9.43 8.54 9.22
N GLU A 348 -10.33 7.60 9.52
CA GLU A 348 -10.30 6.23 9.01
C GLU A 348 -11.67 5.79 8.47
N ARG A 349 -11.66 5.10 7.31
CA ARG A 349 -12.87 4.53 6.68
C ARG A 349 -13.05 3.06 7.13
N VAL A 350 -12.93 2.82 8.42
CA VAL A 350 -13.07 1.49 9.04
C VAL A 350 -13.54 1.64 10.48
N ASP A 351 -14.28 0.65 10.95
CA ASP A 351 -14.64 0.50 12.37
C ASP A 351 -14.22 -0.88 12.85
N GLN A 352 -13.48 -0.92 13.96
CA GLN A 352 -13.06 -2.16 14.62
C GLN A 352 -13.64 -2.18 16.05
N PRO A 353 -14.84 -2.72 16.24
CA PRO A 353 -15.47 -2.76 17.55
C PRO A 353 -14.62 -3.54 18.56
N LEU A 354 -14.67 -3.12 19.82
CA LEU A 354 -13.93 -3.67 20.97
C LEU A 354 -12.40 -3.51 20.89
N ALA A 355 -11.85 -2.85 19.88
CA ALA A 355 -10.47 -2.41 19.87
C ALA A 355 -10.33 -1.09 20.67
N GLU A 356 -9.19 -0.86 21.31
CA GLU A 356 -8.93 0.39 22.02
C GLU A 356 -8.96 1.59 21.07
N ASP A 357 -8.41 1.41 19.87
CA ASP A 357 -8.33 2.42 18.80
C ASP A 357 -8.53 1.77 17.43
N LEU A 358 -8.83 2.58 16.42
CA LEU A 358 -8.87 2.16 15.02
C LEU A 358 -7.45 1.84 14.50
N PRO A 359 -7.32 1.09 13.40
CA PRO A 359 -6.01 0.56 12.95
C PRO A 359 -4.93 1.62 12.75
N LEU A 360 -5.22 2.71 12.04
CA LEU A 360 -4.23 3.72 11.71
C LEU A 360 -3.80 4.52 12.95
N ILE A 361 -4.73 4.93 13.80
CA ILE A 361 -4.38 5.69 15.00
C ILE A 361 -3.58 4.83 16.00
N ARG A 362 -3.76 3.51 16.03
CA ARG A 362 -2.91 2.60 16.81
C ARG A 362 -1.44 2.70 16.38
N GLU A 363 -1.18 2.69 15.08
CA GLU A 363 0.16 2.84 14.51
C GLU A 363 0.74 4.24 14.79
N VAL A 364 -0.09 5.27 14.72
CA VAL A 364 0.31 6.64 15.08
C VAL A 364 0.74 6.69 16.55
N ARG A 365 -0.07 6.16 17.47
CA ARG A 365 0.26 6.12 18.90
C ARG A 365 1.55 5.33 19.16
N ALA A 366 1.70 4.17 18.56
CA ALA A 366 2.90 3.35 18.69
C ALA A 366 4.16 4.11 18.21
N SER A 367 4.05 4.83 17.09
CA SER A 367 5.15 5.64 16.56
C SER A 367 5.53 6.80 17.49
N LEU A 368 4.55 7.51 18.01
CA LEU A 368 4.79 8.63 18.95
C LEU A 368 5.31 8.15 20.31
N SER A 369 4.88 6.97 20.77
CA SER A 369 5.45 6.34 21.98
C SER A 369 6.95 6.10 21.83
N LYS A 370 7.40 5.56 20.68
CA LYS A 370 8.83 5.39 20.39
C LYS A 370 9.60 6.71 20.40
N CYS A 371 8.98 7.79 19.91
CA CYS A 371 9.58 9.13 19.98
C CYS A 371 9.76 9.62 21.43
N LEU A 372 8.80 9.35 22.32
CA LEU A 372 8.92 9.67 23.75
C LEU A 372 9.98 8.80 24.42
N GLU A 373 10.00 7.50 24.15
CA GLU A 373 11.00 6.58 24.68
C GLU A 373 12.43 7.01 24.31
N ASN A 374 12.65 7.50 23.09
CA ASN A 374 13.93 8.07 22.67
C ASN A 374 14.39 9.20 23.60
N GLN A 375 13.50 10.08 24.02
CA GLN A 375 13.84 11.16 24.94
C GLN A 375 14.10 10.64 26.36
N MET A 376 13.31 9.70 26.84
CA MET A 376 13.45 9.12 28.19
C MET A 376 14.77 8.36 28.33
N MET A 377 15.22 7.67 27.28
CA MET A 377 16.41 6.81 27.29
C MET A 377 17.66 7.50 26.71
N GLY A 378 17.57 8.76 26.28
CA GLY A 378 18.58 9.46 25.47
C GLY A 378 20.00 9.48 26.02
N GLN A 379 20.19 9.34 27.34
CA GLN A 379 21.53 9.25 27.96
C GLN A 379 22.20 7.88 27.78
N ALA A 380 21.41 6.83 27.51
CA ALA A 380 21.89 5.46 27.32
C ALA A 380 22.00 5.05 25.84
N GLY A 381 21.74 5.98 24.91
CA GLY A 381 21.59 5.75 23.47
C GLY A 381 20.12 5.71 23.06
N LEU A 382 19.85 5.98 21.77
CA LEU A 382 18.48 5.98 21.25
C LEU A 382 18.00 4.54 21.02
N PRO A 383 16.93 4.08 21.68
CA PRO A 383 16.38 2.74 21.43
C PRO A 383 15.79 2.62 20.00
N TYR A 384 15.37 3.73 19.41
CA TYR A 384 14.82 3.80 18.04
C TYR A 384 15.57 4.87 17.23
N PRO A 385 16.77 4.58 16.67
CA PRO A 385 17.65 5.58 16.06
C PRO A 385 17.01 6.37 14.90
N ASP A 386 16.10 5.75 14.15
CA ASP A 386 15.45 6.38 12.99
C ASP A 386 14.29 7.33 13.38
N TYR A 387 13.82 7.24 14.62
CA TYR A 387 12.69 8.03 15.12
C TYR A 387 13.14 9.35 15.75
N ALA A 388 12.29 10.37 15.63
CA ALA A 388 12.50 11.63 16.34
C ALA A 388 12.51 11.41 17.87
N SER A 389 13.12 12.34 18.61
CA SER A 389 13.06 12.37 20.06
C SER A 389 12.06 13.44 20.51
N TYR A 390 11.12 13.08 21.38
CA TYR A 390 10.02 13.94 21.84
C TYR A 390 10.07 14.16 23.34
N ARG A 391 10.00 15.43 23.76
CA ARG A 391 9.56 15.77 25.11
C ARG A 391 8.01 15.69 25.14
N LEU A 392 7.44 15.62 26.32
CA LEU A 392 5.99 15.55 26.48
C LEU A 392 5.25 16.74 25.80
N GLU A 393 5.86 17.91 25.84
CA GLU A 393 5.34 19.14 25.23
C GLU A 393 5.38 19.12 23.69
N ASP A 394 6.19 18.23 23.09
CA ASP A 394 6.29 18.08 21.64
C ASP A 394 5.13 17.22 21.07
N MET A 395 4.38 16.54 21.96
CA MET A 395 3.29 15.65 21.59
C MET A 395 2.06 16.40 21.11
N PRO A 396 1.53 16.10 19.92
CA PRO A 396 0.23 16.61 19.51
C PRO A 396 -0.90 15.94 20.31
N ARG A 397 -2.02 16.64 20.47
CA ARG A 397 -3.25 15.98 20.89
C ARG A 397 -3.82 15.18 19.72
N LEU A 398 -4.12 13.90 19.94
CA LEU A 398 -4.68 13.00 18.92
C LEU A 398 -6.19 12.90 19.05
N TYR A 399 -6.86 12.92 17.90
CA TYR A 399 -8.29 12.75 17.76
C TYR A 399 -8.55 11.65 16.74
N SER A 400 -9.40 10.69 17.07
CA SER A 400 -9.78 9.60 16.19
C SER A 400 -11.13 9.89 15.55
N GLY A 401 -11.23 9.76 14.23
CA GLY A 401 -12.48 9.93 13.50
C GLY A 401 -12.77 8.75 12.59
N CYS A 402 -13.99 8.20 12.70
CA CYS A 402 -14.49 7.19 11.78
C CYS A 402 -15.44 7.86 10.77
N TYR A 403 -15.21 7.64 9.47
CA TYR A 403 -15.99 8.28 8.42
C TYR A 403 -16.34 7.33 7.29
N GLY A 404 -17.35 7.65 6.51
CA GLY A 404 -17.58 7.15 5.16
C GLY A 404 -17.78 5.64 5.02
N LEU A 405 -18.22 4.94 6.07
CA LEU A 405 -18.46 3.49 6.02
C LEU A 405 -19.50 3.17 4.95
N GLY A 406 -19.18 2.14 4.12
CA GLY A 406 -20.04 1.74 3.01
C GLY A 406 -20.24 2.83 1.95
N SER A 407 -19.20 3.63 1.69
CA SER A 407 -19.20 4.81 0.77
C SER A 407 -20.21 5.89 1.15
N ARG A 408 -20.59 5.99 2.44
CA ARG A 408 -21.32 7.20 2.83
C ARG A 408 -20.48 8.42 2.47
N ASP A 409 -21.12 9.37 1.78
CA ASP A 409 -20.43 10.56 1.28
C ASP A 409 -19.71 11.31 2.41
N LEU A 410 -18.45 11.57 2.19
CA LEU A 410 -17.67 12.48 3.04
C LEU A 410 -17.86 13.89 2.50
N GLN A 411 -18.79 14.63 3.09
CA GLN A 411 -19.00 16.03 2.71
C GLN A 411 -17.87 16.91 3.26
N PRO A 412 -17.49 18.01 2.56
CA PRO A 412 -16.45 18.93 3.05
C PRO A 412 -16.72 19.44 4.48
N GLU A 413 -18.00 19.63 4.84
CA GLU A 413 -18.43 20.06 6.17
C GLU A 413 -18.02 19.09 7.27
N ALA A 414 -17.94 17.81 6.99
CA ALA A 414 -17.46 16.83 7.97
C ALA A 414 -15.96 17.00 8.24
N LEU A 415 -15.16 17.32 7.22
CA LEU A 415 -13.74 17.65 7.39
C LEU A 415 -13.54 19.00 8.11
N LEU A 416 -14.40 20.00 7.83
CA LEU A 416 -14.42 21.24 8.58
C LEU A 416 -14.71 20.98 10.06
N ALA A 417 -15.73 20.18 10.36
CA ALA A 417 -16.11 19.83 11.73
C ALA A 417 -14.99 19.06 12.46
N ALA A 418 -14.25 18.19 11.76
CA ALA A 418 -13.10 17.50 12.34
C ALA A 418 -12.00 18.49 12.77
N VAL A 419 -11.72 19.51 11.97
CA VAL A 419 -10.77 20.56 12.34
C VAL A 419 -11.31 21.42 13.46
N GLU A 420 -12.58 21.87 13.38
CA GLU A 420 -13.23 22.65 14.43
C GLU A 420 -13.22 21.94 15.78
N ASN A 421 -13.41 20.61 15.79
CA ASN A 421 -13.30 19.81 17.00
C ASN A 421 -11.94 19.95 17.72
N MET A 422 -10.86 20.19 16.96
CA MET A 422 -9.51 20.33 17.54
C MET A 422 -9.18 21.72 18.06
N LEU A 423 -9.92 22.75 17.66
CA LEU A 423 -9.66 24.13 18.05
C LEU A 423 -9.89 24.36 19.55
N PRO A 424 -9.28 25.39 20.18
CA PRO A 424 -9.43 25.64 21.61
C PRO A 424 -10.87 25.83 22.07
N ASP A 425 -11.72 26.39 21.22
CA ASP A 425 -13.17 26.57 21.43
C ASP A 425 -14.04 25.43 20.89
N GLY A 426 -13.41 24.40 20.32
CA GLY A 426 -14.08 23.22 19.81
C GLY A 426 -14.51 22.23 20.89
N GLN A 427 -15.25 21.21 20.49
CA GLN A 427 -15.78 20.21 21.43
C GLN A 427 -14.69 19.32 22.07
N GLN A 428 -13.52 19.22 21.45
CA GLN A 428 -12.38 18.43 21.94
C GLN A 428 -12.70 16.95 22.17
N LYS A 429 -13.66 16.39 21.40
CA LYS A 429 -14.00 14.97 21.49
C LYS A 429 -12.82 14.12 21.00
N PRO A 430 -12.32 13.17 21.79
CA PRO A 430 -11.19 12.34 21.40
C PRO A 430 -11.55 11.32 20.32
N PHE A 431 -12.83 10.93 20.22
CA PHE A 431 -13.39 10.05 19.19
C PHE A 431 -14.70 10.64 18.63
N PHE A 432 -14.89 10.59 17.29
CA PHE A 432 -16.08 11.13 16.59
C PHE A 432 -16.35 10.45 15.24
#